data_4b00355653c6c6f6836f153ba1816230
#
_entry.id   4b00355653c6c6f6836f153ba1816230
#
_cell.length_a   1.000
_cell.length_b   1.000
_cell.length_c   1.000
_cell.angle_alpha   90.00
_cell.angle_beta   90.00
_cell.angle_gamma   90.00
#
_symmetry.space_group_name_H-M   'P 1'
#
loop_
_entity.id
_entity.type
_entity.pdbx_description
1 polymer ?
#
loop_
_entity_poly.entity_id
_entity_poly.type
_entity_poly.pdbx_seq_one_letter_code
_entity_poly.pdbx_strand_id
1 'polypeptide(L)'
;MKLQNTLIAAALALAAAPAAAQQVTFMTGPQGGSWIPLGGALKGMWEKAVPGLSITQTPGAGIANVRGVDEGKAQLGFANSSTTVDGIAGRAPYPKKVTKVCQVANLYPQYFQVVALSSANIKSFADLKGKSLVTQPKGNTAEVLTGEVLKLNGLSYQSLSKVNFQAAYTDAVSLMTDGHAQVFTLGTTAPASAVMDLASARDVQLVPVDDKTMGALKKANPGYNKLIIKAGTYPKQTQDVPVIGYSTHVVAACDLPEDTVYKMTKAMADNIGSMAAVVKAIEGVKPKDMALDIGVPFHKGAQKFYKEVGAL
;
A
#
# COMPACT_ATOMS: atom_id res chain seq x y z
N MET A 1 52.17 9.75 -55.30
CA MET A 1 52.13 9.21 -53.91
C MET A 1 51.55 10.27 -52.95
N LYS A 2 50.24 10.39 -52.81
CA LYS A 2 49.56 11.19 -51.75
C LYS A 2 48.04 10.98 -51.91
N LEU A 3 47.54 9.75 -51.63
CA LEU A 3 46.12 9.47 -51.61
C LEU A 3 45.84 8.20 -50.75
N GLN A 4 46.20 8.21 -49.49
CA GLN A 4 45.96 7.05 -48.63
C GLN A 4 45.68 7.37 -47.13
N ASN A 5 45.55 8.64 -46.71
CA ASN A 5 45.41 8.96 -45.29
C ASN A 5 44.07 9.65 -44.91
N THR A 6 42.96 9.46 -45.67
CA THR A 6 41.70 10.18 -45.39
C THR A 6 40.53 9.22 -45.05
N LEU A 7 40.80 7.95 -44.73
CA LEU A 7 39.72 6.96 -44.53
C LEU A 7 39.63 6.35 -43.13
N ILE A 8 40.33 6.88 -42.11
CA ILE A 8 40.33 6.34 -40.73
C ILE A 8 39.58 7.25 -39.70
N ALA A 9 39.15 8.44 -40.12
CA ALA A 9 38.49 9.37 -39.15
C ALA A 9 36.95 9.27 -39.12
N ALA A 10 36.30 8.38 -39.87
CA ALA A 10 34.84 8.29 -39.96
C ALA A 10 34.18 7.16 -39.16
N ALA A 11 34.95 6.38 -38.37
CA ALA A 11 34.43 5.17 -37.72
C ALA A 11 34.21 5.27 -36.21
N LEU A 12 34.35 6.42 -35.58
CA LEU A 12 34.21 6.59 -34.12
C LEU A 12 33.07 7.51 -33.67
N ALA A 13 32.17 7.90 -34.56
CA ALA A 13 31.00 8.67 -34.23
C ALA A 13 29.73 7.81 -34.09
N LEU A 14 29.86 6.51 -33.72
CA LEU A 14 28.69 5.67 -33.45
C LEU A 14 28.33 5.73 -31.98
N ALA A 15 27.16 6.36 -31.75
CA ALA A 15 26.15 6.01 -30.77
C ALA A 15 26.43 6.31 -29.29
N ALA A 16 26.51 7.56 -28.93
CA ALA A 16 25.78 7.99 -27.75
C ALA A 16 24.33 8.28 -28.18
N ALA A 17 23.56 7.24 -28.50
CA ALA A 17 22.10 7.42 -28.52
C ALA A 17 21.70 7.88 -27.10
N PRO A 18 21.02 9.03 -26.91
CA PRO A 18 20.51 9.39 -25.62
C PRO A 18 19.65 8.22 -25.16
N ALA A 19 19.98 7.62 -24.02
CA ALA A 19 19.12 6.63 -23.40
C ALA A 19 17.75 7.29 -23.27
N ALA A 20 16.77 6.83 -24.03
CA ALA A 20 15.42 7.37 -23.97
C ALA A 20 14.98 7.30 -22.52
N ALA A 21 14.58 8.44 -21.95
CA ALA A 21 14.16 8.51 -20.56
C ALA A 21 13.01 7.52 -20.35
N GLN A 22 13.21 6.53 -19.47
CA GLN A 22 12.17 5.57 -19.13
C GLN A 22 11.16 6.25 -18.23
N GLN A 23 10.01 6.65 -18.82
CA GLN A 23 8.91 7.26 -18.06
C GLN A 23 8.11 6.17 -17.35
N VAL A 24 7.89 6.35 -16.06
CA VAL A 24 7.19 5.38 -15.20
C VAL A 24 6.15 6.11 -14.36
N THR A 25 4.93 5.63 -14.36
CA THR A 25 3.88 6.08 -13.44
C THR A 25 3.89 5.18 -12.19
N PHE A 26 3.97 5.80 -11.01
CA PHE A 26 3.92 5.14 -9.72
C PHE A 26 2.64 5.54 -8.96
N MET A 27 1.70 4.63 -8.85
CA MET A 27 0.46 4.82 -8.08
C MET A 27 0.72 4.57 -6.60
N THR A 28 0.41 5.56 -5.76
CA THR A 28 0.70 5.53 -4.32
C THR A 28 -0.57 5.37 -3.47
N GLY A 29 -0.94 6.33 -2.66
CA GLY A 29 -2.06 6.20 -1.72
C GLY A 29 -2.90 7.46 -1.59
N PRO A 30 -3.89 7.43 -0.68
CA PRO A 30 -4.68 8.61 -0.37
C PRO A 30 -3.86 9.63 0.42
N GLN A 31 -4.25 10.89 0.33
CA GLN A 31 -3.66 11.97 1.11
C GLN A 31 -3.90 11.73 2.61
N GLY A 32 -2.89 12.03 3.44
CA GLY A 32 -2.88 11.72 4.87
C GLY A 32 -2.47 10.27 5.19
N GLY A 33 -2.16 9.45 4.17
CA GLY A 33 -1.62 8.10 4.34
C GLY A 33 -0.10 8.04 4.18
N SER A 34 0.52 6.97 4.66
CA SER A 34 1.98 6.75 4.63
C SER A 34 2.55 6.53 3.21
N TRP A 35 1.73 6.15 2.24
CA TRP A 35 2.21 5.80 0.91
C TRP A 35 2.62 7.01 0.05
N ILE A 36 2.04 8.19 0.26
CA ILE A 36 2.44 9.39 -0.49
C ILE A 36 3.86 9.81 -0.12
N PRO A 37 4.21 10.08 1.16
CA PRO A 37 5.57 10.46 1.52
C PRO A 37 6.59 9.35 1.24
N LEU A 38 6.25 8.08 1.45
CA LEU A 38 7.12 6.96 1.12
C LEU A 38 7.36 6.86 -0.40
N GLY A 39 6.32 7.07 -1.20
CA GLY A 39 6.42 7.10 -2.66
C GLY A 39 7.36 8.19 -3.17
N GLY A 40 7.31 9.37 -2.55
CA GLY A 40 8.25 10.47 -2.85
C GLY A 40 9.70 10.10 -2.53
N ALA A 41 9.95 9.45 -1.38
CA ALA A 41 11.28 8.97 -1.01
C ALA A 41 11.79 7.90 -1.98
N LEU A 42 10.95 6.92 -2.33
CA LEU A 42 11.30 5.87 -3.29
C LEU A 42 11.56 6.44 -4.69
N LYS A 43 10.73 7.37 -5.16
CA LYS A 43 10.94 8.08 -6.42
C LYS A 43 12.36 8.66 -6.49
N GLY A 44 12.74 9.49 -5.52
CA GLY A 44 14.06 10.11 -5.50
C GLY A 44 15.21 9.10 -5.44
N MET A 45 15.03 8.02 -4.66
CA MET A 45 16.00 6.93 -4.54
C MET A 45 16.17 6.16 -5.86
N TRP A 46 15.08 5.81 -6.52
CA TRP A 46 15.07 5.03 -7.76
C TRP A 46 15.58 5.84 -8.96
N GLU A 47 15.19 7.11 -9.09
CA GLU A 47 15.70 7.99 -10.13
C GLU A 47 17.22 8.21 -10.02
N LYS A 48 17.74 8.22 -8.77
CA LYS A 48 19.20 8.27 -8.53
C LYS A 48 19.89 6.94 -8.89
N ALA A 49 19.27 5.81 -8.57
CA ALA A 49 19.86 4.48 -8.79
C ALA A 49 19.81 4.01 -10.25
N VAL A 50 18.83 4.50 -11.03
CA VAL A 50 18.58 4.09 -12.42
C VAL A 50 18.71 5.30 -13.34
N PRO A 51 19.88 5.51 -13.98
CA PRO A 51 20.07 6.62 -14.92
C PRO A 51 19.01 6.62 -16.04
N GLY A 52 18.41 7.78 -16.29
CA GLY A 52 17.36 7.94 -17.31
C GLY A 52 15.95 7.51 -16.87
N LEU A 53 15.77 7.02 -15.65
CA LEU A 53 14.44 6.78 -15.08
C LEU A 53 13.80 8.11 -14.65
N SER A 54 12.55 8.33 -15.04
CA SER A 54 11.73 9.46 -14.60
C SER A 54 10.38 8.93 -14.09
N ILE A 55 10.06 9.22 -12.83
CA ILE A 55 8.87 8.69 -12.17
C ILE A 55 7.85 9.80 -11.94
N THR A 56 6.62 9.60 -12.42
CA THR A 56 5.47 10.43 -12.06
C THR A 56 4.69 9.72 -10.97
N GLN A 57 4.63 10.34 -9.79
CA GLN A 57 3.82 9.84 -8.68
C GLN A 57 2.38 10.30 -8.83
N THR A 58 1.43 9.37 -8.66
CA THR A 58 0.00 9.66 -8.68
C THR A 58 -0.69 9.12 -7.43
N PRO A 59 -1.75 9.76 -6.94
CA PRO A 59 -2.60 9.19 -5.90
C PRO A 59 -3.20 7.85 -6.34
N GLY A 60 -3.50 6.99 -5.36
CA GLY A 60 -4.07 5.68 -5.65
C GLY A 60 -4.61 5.00 -4.39
N ALA A 61 -4.83 3.69 -4.52
CA ALA A 61 -5.22 2.81 -3.41
C ALA A 61 -4.95 1.35 -3.80
N GLY A 62 -4.79 0.47 -2.81
CA GLY A 62 -4.30 -0.90 -3.01
C GLY A 62 -4.90 -1.63 -4.22
N ILE A 63 -6.22 -1.77 -4.27
CA ILE A 63 -6.91 -2.47 -5.37
C ILE A 63 -6.80 -1.70 -6.70
N ALA A 64 -6.97 -0.37 -6.65
CA ALA A 64 -6.89 0.47 -7.84
C ALA A 64 -5.49 0.44 -8.47
N ASN A 65 -4.44 0.41 -7.63
CA ASN A 65 -3.06 0.34 -8.09
C ASN A 65 -2.76 -0.99 -8.78
N VAL A 66 -3.18 -2.11 -8.19
CA VAL A 66 -3.02 -3.44 -8.80
C VAL A 66 -3.72 -3.50 -10.16
N ARG A 67 -4.97 -2.98 -10.25
CA ARG A 67 -5.67 -2.87 -11.54
C ARG A 67 -4.95 -1.95 -12.52
N GLY A 68 -4.50 -0.78 -12.05
CA GLY A 68 -3.78 0.18 -12.88
C GLY A 68 -2.51 -0.41 -13.48
N VAL A 69 -1.77 -1.20 -12.73
CA VAL A 69 -0.58 -1.90 -13.23
C VAL A 69 -0.98 -3.02 -14.20
N ASP A 70 -1.97 -3.85 -13.87
CA ASP A 70 -2.43 -4.93 -14.77
C ASP A 70 -2.98 -4.41 -16.10
N GLU A 71 -3.63 -3.26 -16.09
CA GLU A 71 -4.19 -2.59 -17.28
C GLU A 71 -3.16 -1.74 -18.04
N GLY A 72 -1.92 -1.64 -17.56
CA GLY A 72 -0.87 -0.83 -18.18
C GLY A 72 -1.00 0.69 -17.99
N LYS A 73 -1.88 1.14 -17.10
CA LYS A 73 -2.07 2.56 -16.74
C LYS A 73 -0.94 3.09 -15.86
N ALA A 74 -0.26 2.20 -15.16
CA ALA A 74 0.91 2.48 -14.35
C ALA A 74 1.91 1.33 -14.48
N GLN A 75 3.17 1.58 -14.18
CA GLN A 75 4.22 0.57 -14.19
C GLN A 75 4.60 0.12 -12.79
N LEU A 76 4.30 0.95 -11.79
CA LEU A 76 4.58 0.70 -10.39
C LEU A 76 3.37 1.04 -9.52
N GLY A 77 3.24 0.37 -8.39
CA GLY A 77 2.22 0.68 -7.40
C GLY A 77 2.60 0.20 -6.00
N PHE A 78 2.10 0.91 -4.98
CA PHE A 78 1.92 0.27 -3.69
C PHE A 78 0.66 -0.58 -3.72
N ALA A 79 0.72 -1.73 -3.08
CA ALA A 79 -0.42 -2.60 -2.92
C ALA A 79 -0.44 -3.23 -1.52
N ASN A 80 -1.56 -3.85 -1.19
CA ASN A 80 -1.69 -4.66 0.01
C ASN A 80 -1.59 -6.14 -0.36
N SER A 81 -0.89 -6.94 0.43
CA SER A 81 -0.71 -8.37 0.19
C SER A 81 -2.04 -9.08 -0.08
N SER A 82 -3.03 -8.85 0.78
CA SER A 82 -4.36 -9.45 0.62
C SER A 82 -5.03 -9.10 -0.71
N THR A 83 -4.99 -7.83 -1.11
CA THR A 83 -5.68 -7.39 -2.34
C THR A 83 -4.95 -7.87 -3.60
N THR A 84 -3.63 -7.97 -3.59
CA THR A 84 -2.89 -8.52 -4.74
C THR A 84 -3.11 -10.02 -4.88
N VAL A 85 -3.13 -10.76 -3.76
CA VAL A 85 -3.48 -12.20 -3.74
C VAL A 85 -4.89 -12.43 -4.30
N ASP A 86 -5.88 -11.59 -3.92
CA ASP A 86 -7.23 -11.67 -4.50
C ASP A 86 -7.22 -11.40 -6.01
N GLY A 87 -6.44 -10.42 -6.46
CA GLY A 87 -6.28 -10.11 -7.88
C GLY A 87 -5.70 -11.28 -8.69
N ILE A 88 -4.60 -11.88 -8.24
CA ILE A 88 -3.98 -13.04 -8.86
C ILE A 88 -4.94 -14.24 -8.90
N ALA A 89 -5.71 -14.45 -7.83
CA ALA A 89 -6.71 -15.51 -7.76
C ALA A 89 -7.99 -15.21 -8.57
N GLY A 90 -8.20 -13.97 -9.01
CA GLY A 90 -9.41 -13.53 -9.70
C GLY A 90 -10.63 -13.47 -8.79
N ARG A 91 -10.43 -13.20 -7.50
CA ARG A 91 -11.51 -13.03 -6.52
C ARG A 91 -12.02 -11.59 -6.52
N ALA A 92 -13.27 -11.42 -6.10
CA ALA A 92 -13.83 -10.08 -5.91
C ALA A 92 -12.90 -9.21 -5.01
N PRO A 93 -12.78 -7.92 -5.29
CA PRO A 93 -13.56 -7.13 -6.25
C PRO A 93 -12.96 -7.08 -7.67
N TYR A 94 -12.05 -7.98 -8.02
CA TYR A 94 -11.47 -8.02 -9.37
C TYR A 94 -12.44 -8.71 -10.35
N PRO A 95 -12.71 -8.12 -11.54
CA PRO A 95 -13.60 -8.72 -12.53
C PRO A 95 -12.99 -9.92 -13.25
N LYS A 96 -11.65 -10.04 -13.21
CA LYS A 96 -10.86 -11.12 -13.81
C LYS A 96 -9.54 -11.28 -13.05
N LYS A 97 -8.83 -12.38 -13.33
CA LYS A 97 -7.47 -12.59 -12.79
C LYS A 97 -6.53 -11.50 -13.27
N VAL A 98 -5.72 -11.01 -12.34
CA VAL A 98 -4.57 -10.15 -12.60
C VAL A 98 -3.41 -11.02 -13.06
N THR A 99 -2.77 -10.67 -14.17
CA THR A 99 -1.73 -11.49 -14.81
C THR A 99 -0.43 -10.75 -15.10
N LYS A 100 -0.45 -9.42 -15.04
CA LYS A 100 0.72 -8.58 -15.38
C LYS A 100 1.36 -7.90 -14.18
N VAL A 101 0.99 -8.28 -12.97
CA VAL A 101 1.49 -7.68 -11.73
C VAL A 101 2.45 -8.64 -11.04
N CYS A 102 3.68 -8.15 -10.79
CA CYS A 102 4.73 -8.86 -10.10
C CYS A 102 5.13 -8.14 -8.82
N GLN A 103 5.50 -8.90 -7.79
CA GLN A 103 6.01 -8.36 -6.53
C GLN A 103 7.45 -7.87 -6.71
N VAL A 104 7.74 -6.69 -6.14
CA VAL A 104 9.11 -6.17 -6.04
C VAL A 104 9.64 -6.34 -4.62
N ALA A 105 8.92 -5.86 -3.61
CA ALA A 105 9.33 -5.96 -2.22
C ALA A 105 8.14 -5.92 -1.27
N ASN A 106 8.10 -6.81 -0.30
CA ASN A 106 7.27 -6.66 0.90
C ASN A 106 7.97 -5.68 1.85
N LEU A 107 7.22 -4.76 2.46
CA LEU A 107 7.84 -3.68 3.24
C LEU A 107 7.45 -3.69 4.73
N TYR A 108 6.17 -3.50 5.05
CA TYR A 108 5.75 -3.34 6.44
C TYR A 108 4.26 -3.66 6.62
N PRO A 109 3.82 -3.95 7.86
CA PRO A 109 2.43 -4.22 8.14
C PRO A 109 1.56 -2.97 8.03
N GLN A 110 0.35 -3.16 7.52
CA GLN A 110 -0.76 -2.22 7.52
C GLN A 110 -1.82 -2.68 8.51
N TYR A 111 -2.44 -1.72 9.17
CA TYR A 111 -3.48 -1.93 10.16
C TYR A 111 -4.80 -1.39 9.63
N PHE A 112 -5.79 -2.25 9.46
CA PHE A 112 -7.15 -1.80 9.24
C PHE A 112 -7.73 -1.36 10.57
N GLN A 113 -7.99 -0.08 10.68
CA GLN A 113 -8.44 0.56 11.90
C GLN A 113 -9.89 1.00 11.73
N VAL A 114 -10.71 0.65 12.70
CA VAL A 114 -12.06 1.16 12.84
C VAL A 114 -12.06 2.09 14.05
N VAL A 115 -12.11 3.39 13.78
CA VAL A 115 -12.01 4.45 14.77
C VAL A 115 -13.39 5.02 15.00
N ALA A 116 -13.88 4.98 16.23
CA ALA A 116 -15.18 5.51 16.61
C ALA A 116 -15.05 6.71 17.55
N LEU A 117 -15.93 7.68 17.45
CA LEU A 117 -16.10 8.69 18.50
C LEU A 117 -16.51 7.98 19.80
N SER A 118 -15.88 8.29 20.93
CA SER A 118 -16.17 7.66 22.21
C SER A 118 -17.64 7.85 22.63
N SER A 119 -18.25 8.98 22.27
CA SER A 119 -19.67 9.27 22.50
C SER A 119 -20.64 8.37 21.73
N ALA A 120 -20.16 7.66 20.69
CA ALA A 120 -21.01 6.76 19.90
C ALA A 120 -21.21 5.39 20.56
N ASN A 121 -20.46 5.05 21.63
CA ASN A 121 -20.57 3.81 22.41
C ASN A 121 -20.47 2.54 21.53
N ILE A 122 -19.49 2.47 20.63
CA ILE A 122 -19.27 1.35 19.73
C ILE A 122 -18.16 0.46 20.31
N LYS A 123 -18.49 -0.75 20.74
CA LYS A 123 -17.54 -1.71 21.33
C LYS A 123 -17.21 -2.89 20.43
N SER A 124 -18.04 -3.12 19.43
CA SER A 124 -17.92 -4.21 18.46
C SER A 124 -18.40 -3.78 17.08
N PHE A 125 -18.13 -4.59 16.06
CA PHE A 125 -18.64 -4.31 14.71
C PHE A 125 -20.17 -4.40 14.61
N ALA A 126 -20.84 -5.16 15.47
CA ALA A 126 -22.30 -5.23 15.51
C ALA A 126 -22.93 -3.89 15.91
N ASP A 127 -22.23 -3.10 16.73
CA ASP A 127 -22.72 -1.78 17.20
C ASP A 127 -22.68 -0.70 16.11
N LEU A 128 -22.13 -1.01 14.93
CA LEU A 128 -22.14 -0.11 13.78
C LEU A 128 -23.53 0.09 13.18
N LYS A 129 -24.49 -0.79 13.49
CA LYS A 129 -25.89 -0.64 13.03
C LYS A 129 -26.45 0.72 13.40
N GLY A 130 -27.00 1.43 12.41
CA GLY A 130 -27.60 2.75 12.57
C GLY A 130 -26.60 3.89 12.81
N LYS A 131 -25.29 3.64 12.79
CA LYS A 131 -24.26 4.67 12.92
C LYS A 131 -23.91 5.31 11.58
N SER A 132 -23.38 6.53 11.61
CA SER A 132 -22.82 7.19 10.43
C SER A 132 -21.34 6.84 10.29
N LEU A 133 -20.95 6.43 9.08
CA LEU A 133 -19.60 5.96 8.77
C LEU A 133 -18.96 6.84 7.69
N VAL A 134 -17.66 7.07 7.82
CA VAL A 134 -16.81 7.54 6.72
C VAL A 134 -15.75 6.50 6.39
N THR A 135 -15.55 6.24 5.11
CA THR A 135 -14.56 5.30 4.57
C THR A 135 -14.00 5.81 3.26
N GLN A 136 -13.09 5.05 2.65
CA GLN A 136 -12.51 5.36 1.35
C GLN A 136 -13.51 5.15 0.19
N PRO A 137 -13.22 5.66 -1.02
CA PRO A 137 -14.01 5.40 -2.20
C PRO A 137 -14.16 3.90 -2.50
N LYS A 138 -15.26 3.53 -3.15
CA LYS A 138 -15.52 2.15 -3.56
C LYS A 138 -14.36 1.56 -4.38
N GLY A 139 -13.98 0.35 -4.04
CA GLY A 139 -12.88 -0.35 -4.64
C GLY A 139 -11.51 -0.05 -4.02
N ASN A 140 -11.46 0.72 -2.94
CA ASN A 140 -10.28 0.82 -2.10
C ASN A 140 -10.24 -0.30 -1.07
N THR A 141 -9.03 -0.69 -0.64
CA THR A 141 -8.84 -1.82 0.29
C THR A 141 -9.63 -1.65 1.58
N ALA A 142 -9.57 -0.47 2.20
CA ALA A 142 -10.27 -0.22 3.46
C ALA A 142 -11.80 -0.22 3.27
N GLU A 143 -12.31 0.27 2.14
CA GLU A 143 -13.74 0.23 1.83
C GLU A 143 -14.22 -1.21 1.63
N VAL A 144 -13.51 -2.00 0.83
CA VAL A 144 -13.85 -3.42 0.59
C VAL A 144 -13.84 -4.19 1.90
N LEU A 145 -12.79 -4.01 2.71
CA LEU A 145 -12.69 -4.69 4.01
C LEU A 145 -13.77 -4.22 4.99
N THR A 146 -14.16 -2.95 4.95
CA THR A 146 -15.32 -2.44 5.71
C THR A 146 -16.59 -3.20 5.32
N GLY A 147 -16.85 -3.37 4.04
CA GLY A 147 -18.00 -4.12 3.54
C GLY A 147 -17.97 -5.61 3.97
N GLU A 148 -16.80 -6.25 3.92
CA GLU A 148 -16.60 -7.63 4.36
C GLU A 148 -16.85 -7.77 5.87
N VAL A 149 -16.29 -6.88 6.68
CA VAL A 149 -16.49 -6.87 8.13
C VAL A 149 -17.96 -6.65 8.49
N LEU A 150 -18.63 -5.71 7.86
CA LEU A 150 -20.07 -5.51 8.03
C LEU A 150 -20.83 -6.81 7.72
N LYS A 151 -20.58 -7.43 6.58
CA LYS A 151 -21.24 -8.67 6.13
C LYS A 151 -21.02 -9.82 7.13
N LEU A 152 -19.81 -10.00 7.63
CA LEU A 152 -19.50 -11.05 8.62
C LEU A 152 -20.22 -10.85 9.95
N ASN A 153 -20.63 -9.60 10.24
CA ASN A 153 -21.41 -9.24 11.43
C ASN A 153 -22.92 -9.07 11.14
N GLY A 154 -23.41 -9.58 10.01
CA GLY A 154 -24.83 -9.54 9.64
C GLY A 154 -25.34 -8.16 9.23
N LEU A 155 -24.41 -7.26 8.86
CA LEU A 155 -24.69 -5.87 8.47
C LEU A 155 -24.33 -5.64 7.00
N SER A 156 -24.71 -4.47 6.51
CA SER A 156 -24.31 -3.95 5.20
C SER A 156 -24.26 -2.42 5.29
N TYR A 157 -23.85 -1.76 4.22
CA TYR A 157 -23.91 -0.29 4.16
C TYR A 157 -25.33 0.26 4.36
N GLN A 158 -26.37 -0.48 3.95
CA GLN A 158 -27.78 -0.12 4.17
C GLN A 158 -28.21 -0.23 5.66
N SER A 159 -27.45 -0.96 6.47
CA SER A 159 -27.68 -1.05 7.93
C SER A 159 -27.20 0.19 8.69
N LEU A 160 -26.48 1.08 8.02
CA LEU A 160 -25.91 2.31 8.59
C LEU A 160 -26.86 3.49 8.34
N SER A 161 -26.82 4.51 9.20
CA SER A 161 -27.65 5.72 9.01
C SER A 161 -27.14 6.57 7.84
N LYS A 162 -25.83 6.61 7.62
CA LYS A 162 -25.18 7.33 6.53
C LYS A 162 -23.81 6.73 6.24
N VAL A 163 -23.42 6.72 4.97
CA VAL A 163 -22.06 6.35 4.54
C VAL A 163 -21.48 7.47 3.69
N ASN A 164 -20.32 7.96 4.10
CA ASN A 164 -19.56 8.97 3.37
C ASN A 164 -18.31 8.29 2.77
N PHE A 165 -18.04 8.53 1.49
CA PHE A 165 -16.86 8.03 0.81
C PHE A 165 -15.91 9.20 0.54
N GLN A 166 -14.71 9.18 1.13
CA GLN A 166 -13.72 10.27 1.02
C GLN A 166 -12.40 9.77 0.46
N ALA A 167 -11.89 10.47 -0.54
CA ALA A 167 -10.63 10.11 -1.19
C ALA A 167 -9.41 10.41 -0.30
N ALA A 168 -9.49 11.42 0.57
CA ALA A 168 -8.45 11.79 1.51
C ALA A 168 -8.84 11.43 2.95
N TYR A 169 -7.88 11.00 3.75
CA TYR A 169 -8.10 10.77 5.19
C TYR A 169 -8.34 12.07 5.94
N THR A 170 -7.76 13.18 5.48
CA THR A 170 -8.00 14.51 6.04
C THR A 170 -9.46 14.93 5.97
N ASP A 171 -10.15 14.63 4.85
CA ASP A 171 -11.58 14.93 4.69
C ASP A 171 -12.44 14.05 5.62
N ALA A 172 -12.03 12.79 5.81
CA ALA A 172 -12.68 11.90 6.76
C ALA A 172 -12.52 12.40 8.20
N VAL A 173 -11.33 12.90 8.56
CA VAL A 173 -11.07 13.55 9.87
C VAL A 173 -11.99 14.75 10.07
N SER A 174 -12.14 15.61 9.08
CA SER A 174 -13.05 16.77 9.13
C SER A 174 -14.51 16.33 9.41
N LEU A 175 -15.01 15.33 8.65
CA LEU A 175 -16.36 14.80 8.88
C LEU A 175 -16.57 14.24 10.29
N MET A 176 -15.56 13.58 10.85
CA MET A 176 -15.61 13.08 12.23
C MET A 176 -15.55 14.22 13.25
N THR A 177 -14.68 15.19 13.04
CA THR A 177 -14.50 16.36 13.92
C THR A 177 -15.78 17.20 13.95
N ASP A 178 -16.45 17.39 12.82
CA ASP A 178 -17.68 18.17 12.70
C ASP A 178 -18.94 17.39 13.14
N GLY A 179 -18.80 16.10 13.51
CA GLY A 179 -19.91 15.26 13.95
C GLY A 179 -20.79 14.73 12.81
N HIS A 180 -20.36 14.86 11.56
CA HIS A 180 -21.05 14.32 10.38
C HIS A 180 -20.82 12.82 10.16
N ALA A 181 -19.82 12.23 10.84
CA ALA A 181 -19.60 10.80 10.93
C ALA A 181 -19.24 10.42 12.38
N GLN A 182 -19.62 9.20 12.76
CA GLN A 182 -19.35 8.63 14.10
C GLN A 182 -18.25 7.58 14.06
N VAL A 183 -17.98 7.03 12.87
CA VAL A 183 -17.00 5.96 12.64
C VAL A 183 -16.18 6.28 11.41
N PHE A 184 -14.87 6.06 11.51
CA PHE A 184 -13.92 6.17 10.41
C PHE A 184 -13.18 4.85 10.21
N THR A 185 -13.18 4.31 8.99
CA THR A 185 -12.40 3.12 8.63
C THR A 185 -11.28 3.46 7.68
N LEU A 186 -10.06 3.06 8.04
CA LEU A 186 -8.86 3.32 7.26
C LEU A 186 -7.88 2.15 7.34
N GLY A 187 -7.00 2.05 6.34
CA GLY A 187 -5.91 1.07 6.30
C GLY A 187 -4.59 1.78 6.10
N THR A 188 -3.76 1.84 7.15
CA THR A 188 -2.44 2.49 7.14
C THR A 188 -1.57 1.98 8.29
N THR A 189 -0.44 2.62 8.57
CA THR A 189 0.40 2.34 9.75
C THR A 189 -0.33 2.66 11.06
N ALA A 190 0.17 2.13 12.16
CA ALA A 190 -0.18 2.57 13.52
C ALA A 190 1.12 3.01 14.24
N PRO A 191 1.21 4.24 14.81
CA PRO A 191 0.18 5.27 14.75
C PRO A 191 -0.05 5.82 13.33
N ALA A 192 -1.30 6.24 13.06
CA ALA A 192 -1.69 6.94 11.83
C ALA A 192 -1.83 8.43 12.13
N SER A 193 -1.26 9.30 11.28
CA SER A 193 -1.39 10.76 11.45
C SER A 193 -2.86 11.20 11.50
N ALA A 194 -3.68 10.70 10.57
CA ALA A 194 -5.11 11.02 10.54
C ALA A 194 -5.85 10.64 11.84
N VAL A 195 -5.48 9.54 12.49
CA VAL A 195 -6.07 9.16 13.79
C VAL A 195 -5.53 10.03 14.92
N MET A 196 -4.25 10.41 14.87
CA MET A 196 -3.66 11.37 15.83
C MET A 196 -4.33 12.74 15.73
N ASP A 197 -4.53 13.24 14.50
CA ASP A 197 -5.21 14.51 14.24
C ASP A 197 -6.65 14.48 14.78
N LEU A 198 -7.39 13.41 14.48
CA LEU A 198 -8.75 13.23 15.01
C LEU A 198 -8.76 13.15 16.54
N ALA A 199 -7.83 12.38 17.13
CA ALA A 199 -7.75 12.22 18.59
C ALA A 199 -7.34 13.51 19.33
N SER A 200 -6.68 14.45 18.64
CA SER A 200 -6.39 15.79 19.20
C SER A 200 -7.63 16.67 19.31
N ALA A 201 -8.62 16.47 18.43
CA ALA A 201 -9.85 17.26 18.33
C ALA A 201 -11.05 16.61 19.04
N ARG A 202 -11.08 15.29 19.12
CA ARG A 202 -12.21 14.50 19.64
C ARG A 202 -11.74 13.30 20.45
N ASP A 203 -12.53 12.89 21.43
CA ASP A 203 -12.31 11.61 22.10
C ASP A 203 -12.72 10.46 21.18
N VAL A 204 -11.76 9.57 20.92
CA VAL A 204 -11.93 8.42 20.03
C VAL A 204 -11.52 7.12 20.71
N GLN A 205 -12.04 6.03 20.19
CA GLN A 205 -11.64 4.67 20.54
C GLN A 205 -11.50 3.81 19.31
N LEU A 206 -10.62 2.82 19.38
CA LEU A 206 -10.51 1.78 18.37
C LEU A 206 -11.53 0.67 18.64
N VAL A 207 -12.18 0.19 17.59
CA VAL A 207 -13.10 -0.96 17.68
C VAL A 207 -12.30 -2.23 17.39
N PRO A 208 -12.23 -3.19 18.35
CA PRO A 208 -11.43 -4.41 18.17
C PRO A 208 -12.06 -5.38 17.17
N VAL A 209 -11.24 -6.16 16.48
CA VAL A 209 -11.68 -7.33 15.73
C VAL A 209 -11.82 -8.52 16.68
N ASP A 210 -12.95 -9.21 16.61
CA ASP A 210 -13.16 -10.48 17.31
C ASP A 210 -12.54 -11.66 16.55
N ASP A 211 -12.29 -12.77 17.27
CA ASP A 211 -11.65 -13.95 16.71
C ASP A 211 -12.49 -14.65 15.63
N LYS A 212 -13.81 -14.57 15.71
CA LYS A 212 -14.72 -15.14 14.71
C LYS A 212 -14.58 -14.41 13.38
N THR A 213 -14.64 -13.08 13.42
CA THR A 213 -14.46 -12.22 12.23
C THR A 213 -13.07 -12.42 11.64
N MET A 214 -12.02 -12.42 12.48
CA MET A 214 -10.65 -12.63 12.03
C MET A 214 -10.44 -14.01 11.41
N GLY A 215 -10.98 -15.06 12.02
CA GLY A 215 -10.89 -16.43 11.51
C GLY A 215 -11.60 -16.61 10.17
N ALA A 216 -12.77 -15.98 9.98
CA ALA A 216 -13.50 -15.99 8.72
C ALA A 216 -12.73 -15.27 7.60
N LEU A 217 -12.16 -14.09 7.88
CA LEU A 217 -11.33 -13.34 6.94
C LEU A 217 -10.09 -14.14 6.52
N LYS A 218 -9.36 -14.71 7.49
CA LYS A 218 -8.14 -15.49 7.20
C LYS A 218 -8.43 -16.76 6.39
N LYS A 219 -9.58 -17.41 6.64
CA LYS A 219 -10.02 -18.56 5.85
C LYS A 219 -10.33 -18.17 4.40
N ALA A 220 -10.91 -17.00 4.18
CA ALA A 220 -11.23 -16.49 2.85
C ALA A 220 -9.98 -16.02 2.09
N ASN A 221 -9.05 -15.37 2.79
CA ASN A 221 -7.81 -14.85 2.22
C ASN A 221 -6.65 -14.94 3.25
N PRO A 222 -5.65 -15.82 3.01
CA PRO A 222 -4.51 -16.00 3.93
C PRO A 222 -3.62 -14.76 4.06
N GLY A 223 -3.76 -13.75 3.19
CA GLY A 223 -3.06 -12.46 3.27
C GLY A 223 -3.50 -11.59 4.45
N TYR A 224 -4.63 -11.90 5.12
CA TYR A 224 -5.03 -11.24 6.36
C TYR A 224 -4.37 -11.85 7.58
N ASN A 225 -3.96 -11.01 8.54
CA ASN A 225 -3.38 -11.41 9.81
C ASN A 225 -4.00 -10.62 10.96
N LYS A 226 -4.01 -11.20 12.16
CA LYS A 226 -4.35 -10.48 13.39
C LYS A 226 -3.13 -9.68 13.85
N LEU A 227 -3.26 -8.37 13.91
CA LEU A 227 -2.25 -7.47 14.48
C LEU A 227 -2.79 -6.82 15.76
N ILE A 228 -1.88 -6.30 16.57
CA ILE A 228 -2.20 -5.61 17.81
C ILE A 228 -1.71 -4.17 17.73
N ILE A 229 -2.61 -3.21 17.89
CA ILE A 229 -2.26 -1.82 18.17
C ILE A 229 -2.04 -1.72 19.67
N LYS A 230 -0.80 -1.47 20.08
CA LYS A 230 -0.39 -1.47 21.48
C LYS A 230 -1.01 -0.33 22.26
N ALA A 231 -1.27 -0.56 23.53
CA ALA A 231 -1.68 0.50 24.48
C ALA A 231 -0.72 1.69 24.39
N GLY A 232 -1.26 2.90 24.47
CA GLY A 232 -0.49 4.13 24.36
C GLY A 232 -0.11 4.54 22.93
N THR A 233 -0.52 3.78 21.90
CA THR A 233 -0.31 4.19 20.49
C THR A 233 -1.07 5.47 20.16
N TYR A 234 -2.28 5.62 20.68
CA TYR A 234 -3.11 6.82 20.51
C TYR A 234 -3.45 7.45 21.87
N PRO A 235 -3.77 8.77 21.91
CA PRO A 235 -4.22 9.43 23.12
C PRO A 235 -5.38 8.69 23.78
N LYS A 236 -5.35 8.53 25.11
CA LYS A 236 -6.37 7.85 25.93
C LYS A 236 -6.58 6.36 25.62
N GLN A 237 -5.80 5.74 24.72
CA GLN A 237 -5.85 4.31 24.48
C GLN A 237 -5.03 3.57 25.56
N THR A 238 -5.71 2.97 26.53
CA THR A 238 -5.09 2.31 27.69
C THR A 238 -4.89 0.81 27.53
N GLN A 239 -5.43 0.20 26.47
CA GLN A 239 -5.37 -1.25 26.24
C GLN A 239 -4.87 -1.58 24.85
N ASP A 240 -4.29 -2.78 24.71
CA ASP A 240 -3.98 -3.40 23.42
C ASP A 240 -5.27 -3.66 22.66
N VAL A 241 -5.29 -3.32 21.36
CA VAL A 241 -6.48 -3.51 20.51
C VAL A 241 -6.13 -4.43 19.34
N PRO A 242 -6.76 -5.62 19.25
CA PRO A 242 -6.61 -6.50 18.09
C PRO A 242 -7.33 -5.88 16.87
N VAL A 243 -6.63 -5.87 15.75
CA VAL A 243 -7.13 -5.34 14.46
C VAL A 243 -6.76 -6.28 13.32
N ILE A 244 -7.41 -6.08 12.17
CA ILE A 244 -7.08 -6.80 10.95
C ILE A 244 -5.84 -6.18 10.33
N GLY A 245 -4.86 -7.02 9.98
CA GLY A 245 -3.62 -6.61 9.33
C GLY A 245 -3.38 -7.28 7.99
N TYR A 246 -2.54 -6.63 7.19
CA TYR A 246 -1.99 -7.11 5.93
C TYR A 246 -0.66 -6.38 5.69
N SER A 247 0.10 -6.73 4.65
CA SER A 247 1.39 -6.08 4.39
C SER A 247 1.27 -5.06 3.26
N THR A 248 1.98 -3.95 3.38
CA THR A 248 2.33 -3.09 2.24
C THR A 248 3.42 -3.77 1.44
N HIS A 249 3.25 -3.82 0.13
CA HIS A 249 4.31 -4.22 -0.78
C HIS A 249 4.36 -3.32 -2.03
N VAL A 250 5.52 -3.30 -2.68
CA VAL A 250 5.70 -2.68 -3.99
C VAL A 250 5.40 -3.70 -5.06
N VAL A 251 4.57 -3.34 -6.01
CA VAL A 251 4.30 -4.10 -7.23
C VAL A 251 4.81 -3.36 -8.45
N ALA A 252 5.18 -4.13 -9.47
CA ALA A 252 5.59 -3.64 -10.78
C ALA A 252 4.85 -4.38 -11.89
N ALA A 253 4.74 -3.76 -13.06
CA ALA A 253 4.40 -4.46 -14.28
C ALA A 253 5.49 -5.52 -14.55
N CYS A 254 5.09 -6.77 -14.79
CA CYS A 254 6.03 -7.89 -14.94
C CYS A 254 6.98 -7.75 -16.14
N ASP A 255 6.64 -6.89 -17.09
CA ASP A 255 7.40 -6.57 -18.29
C ASP A 255 8.34 -5.36 -18.16
N LEU A 256 8.40 -4.71 -17.00
CA LEU A 256 9.44 -3.71 -16.74
C LEU A 256 10.83 -4.35 -16.96
N PRO A 257 11.83 -3.59 -17.47
CA PRO A 257 13.16 -4.13 -17.66
C PRO A 257 13.77 -4.72 -16.38
N GLU A 258 14.33 -5.92 -16.50
CA GLU A 258 14.91 -6.67 -15.37
C GLU A 258 15.97 -5.84 -14.63
N ASP A 259 16.87 -5.18 -15.35
CA ASP A 259 17.95 -4.36 -14.77
C ASP A 259 17.40 -3.16 -14.00
N THR A 260 16.33 -2.52 -14.51
CA THR A 260 15.65 -1.42 -13.82
C THR A 260 15.12 -1.88 -12.46
N VAL A 261 14.33 -2.96 -12.42
CA VAL A 261 13.74 -3.44 -11.17
C VAL A 261 14.77 -4.04 -10.23
N TYR A 262 15.84 -4.67 -10.76
CA TYR A 262 16.98 -5.12 -9.95
C TYR A 262 17.62 -3.92 -9.20
N LYS A 263 17.96 -2.85 -9.92
CA LYS A 263 18.55 -1.63 -9.32
C LYS A 263 17.61 -0.97 -8.32
N MET A 264 16.31 -0.92 -8.63
CA MET A 264 15.29 -0.39 -7.71
C MET A 264 15.21 -1.21 -6.42
N THR A 265 15.20 -2.54 -6.53
CA THR A 265 15.14 -3.45 -5.37
C THR A 265 16.39 -3.32 -4.51
N LYS A 266 17.58 -3.30 -5.16
CA LYS A 266 18.85 -3.08 -4.48
C LYS A 266 18.89 -1.72 -3.77
N ALA A 267 18.46 -0.65 -4.43
CA ALA A 267 18.42 0.68 -3.84
C ALA A 267 17.53 0.74 -2.57
N MET A 268 16.39 0.05 -2.56
CA MET A 268 15.56 -0.06 -1.34
C MET A 268 16.31 -0.79 -0.22
N ALA A 269 16.91 -1.94 -0.51
CA ALA A 269 17.65 -2.74 0.48
C ALA A 269 18.85 -1.99 1.06
N ASP A 270 19.58 -1.24 0.24
CA ASP A 270 20.73 -0.44 0.65
C ASP A 270 20.33 0.81 1.46
N ASN A 271 19.06 1.25 1.40
CA ASN A 271 18.60 2.50 2.00
C ASN A 271 17.39 2.33 2.94
N ILE A 272 17.31 1.21 3.65
CA ILE A 272 16.24 0.94 4.63
C ILE A 272 16.09 2.08 5.64
N GLY A 273 17.21 2.63 6.15
CA GLY A 273 17.20 3.75 7.10
C GLY A 273 16.50 5.00 6.55
N SER A 274 16.72 5.34 5.27
CA SER A 274 16.06 6.48 4.62
C SER A 274 14.55 6.27 4.47
N MET A 275 14.11 5.04 4.18
CA MET A 275 12.70 4.69 4.15
C MET A 275 12.08 4.69 5.56
N ALA A 276 12.80 4.18 6.56
CA ALA A 276 12.38 4.15 7.95
C ALA A 276 12.21 5.55 8.56
N ALA A 277 13.04 6.52 8.12
CA ALA A 277 12.87 7.92 8.51
C ALA A 277 11.54 8.53 8.05
N VAL A 278 10.96 7.99 6.96
CA VAL A 278 9.64 8.40 6.44
C VAL A 278 8.52 7.55 7.05
N VAL A 279 8.75 6.23 7.15
CA VAL A 279 7.78 5.28 7.72
C VAL A 279 8.51 4.38 8.70
N LYS A 280 8.42 4.70 9.99
CA LYS A 280 9.13 3.99 11.07
C LYS A 280 8.90 2.47 11.05
N ALA A 281 7.76 2.00 10.59
CA ALA A 281 7.45 0.57 10.49
C ALA A 281 8.37 -0.22 9.54
N ILE A 282 9.23 0.46 8.77
CA ILE A 282 10.26 -0.15 7.89
C ILE A 282 11.58 -0.37 8.65
N GLU A 283 11.71 0.18 9.86
CA GLU A 283 12.94 0.05 10.63
C GLU A 283 13.28 -1.45 10.87
N GLY A 284 14.53 -1.80 10.57
CA GLY A 284 15.00 -3.17 10.74
C GLY A 284 14.56 -4.19 9.68
N VAL A 285 13.80 -3.79 8.67
CA VAL A 285 13.47 -4.65 7.53
C VAL A 285 14.75 -5.08 6.81
N LYS A 286 14.85 -6.38 6.52
CA LYS A 286 16.00 -7.01 5.85
C LYS A 286 15.61 -7.50 4.46
N PRO A 287 16.55 -7.78 3.57
CA PRO A 287 16.26 -8.36 2.26
C PRO A 287 15.38 -9.63 2.32
N LYS A 288 15.55 -10.47 3.35
CA LYS A 288 14.70 -11.65 3.58
C LYS A 288 13.23 -11.30 3.86
N ASP A 289 12.98 -10.19 4.57
CA ASP A 289 11.62 -9.71 4.84
C ASP A 289 11.00 -9.09 3.60
N MET A 290 11.81 -8.41 2.78
CA MET A 290 11.40 -7.88 1.48
C MET A 290 11.07 -8.99 0.48
N ALA A 291 11.77 -10.12 0.56
CA ALA A 291 11.60 -11.33 -0.27
C ALA A 291 10.51 -12.28 0.27
N LEU A 292 9.67 -11.83 1.21
CA LEU A 292 8.61 -12.68 1.76
C LEU A 292 7.67 -13.14 0.63
N ASP A 293 7.50 -14.44 0.49
CA ASP A 293 6.51 -15.02 -0.42
C ASP A 293 5.10 -14.78 0.14
N ILE A 294 4.33 -13.97 -0.57
CA ILE A 294 2.94 -13.66 -0.24
C ILE A 294 1.96 -14.24 -1.27
N GLY A 295 2.41 -15.19 -2.10
CA GLY A 295 1.61 -15.78 -3.18
C GLY A 295 1.46 -14.91 -4.41
N VAL A 296 2.34 -13.93 -4.60
CA VAL A 296 2.43 -13.06 -5.78
C VAL A 296 3.76 -13.31 -6.49
N PRO A 297 3.79 -13.58 -7.81
CA PRO A 297 5.04 -13.83 -8.52
C PRO A 297 6.03 -12.67 -8.36
N PHE A 298 7.28 -12.96 -8.08
CA PHE A 298 8.32 -11.93 -8.06
C PHE A 298 8.64 -11.43 -9.47
N HIS A 299 8.91 -10.12 -9.58
CA HIS A 299 9.53 -9.56 -10.76
C HIS A 299 10.94 -10.16 -10.95
N LYS A 300 11.33 -10.46 -12.18
CA LYS A 300 12.62 -11.11 -12.48
C LYS A 300 13.81 -10.36 -11.89
N GLY A 301 13.81 -9.03 -11.98
CA GLY A 301 14.87 -8.18 -11.41
C GLY A 301 14.93 -8.25 -9.88
N ALA A 302 13.79 -8.25 -9.21
CA ALA A 302 13.73 -8.41 -7.76
C ALA A 302 14.20 -9.81 -7.33
N GLN A 303 13.74 -10.85 -8.02
CA GLN A 303 14.16 -12.24 -7.77
C GLN A 303 15.68 -12.42 -7.95
N LYS A 304 16.26 -11.79 -8.97
CA LYS A 304 17.71 -11.82 -9.21
C LYS A 304 18.48 -11.23 -8.02
N PHE A 305 18.07 -10.04 -7.56
CA PHE A 305 18.69 -9.41 -6.39
C PHE A 305 18.57 -10.28 -5.14
N TYR A 306 17.38 -10.80 -4.85
CA TYR A 306 17.18 -11.63 -3.64
C TYR A 306 17.98 -12.93 -3.65
N LYS A 307 18.15 -13.57 -4.80
CA LYS A 307 19.03 -14.74 -4.95
C LYS A 307 20.50 -14.38 -4.72
N GLU A 308 20.95 -13.23 -5.23
CA GLU A 308 22.31 -12.75 -5.06
C GLU A 308 22.67 -12.52 -3.59
N VAL A 309 21.73 -12.01 -2.79
CA VAL A 309 21.96 -11.73 -1.36
C VAL A 309 21.52 -12.88 -0.43
N GLY A 310 21.14 -14.03 -0.97
CA GLY A 310 20.72 -15.20 -0.20
C GLY A 310 19.40 -15.02 0.57
N ALA A 311 18.50 -14.17 0.05
CA ALA A 311 17.18 -13.92 0.63
C ALA A 311 16.08 -14.83 0.04
N LEU A 312 16.36 -15.45 -1.12
CA LEU A 312 15.56 -16.49 -1.79
C LEU A 312 16.44 -17.69 -2.12
#